data_9a358502973061e299023103bc09f7bf
#
_entry.id   9a358502973061e299023103bc09f7bf
#
_cell.length_a   1.000
_cell.length_b   1.000
_cell.length_c   1.000
_cell.angle_alpha   90.00
_cell.angle_beta   90.00
_cell.angle_gamma   90.00
#
_symmetry.space_group_name_H-M   'P 1'
#
loop_
_entity.id
_entity.type
_entity.pdbx_description
1 polymer ?
#
loop_
_entity_poly.entity_id
_entity_poly.type
_entity_poly.pdbx_seq_one_letter_code
_entity_poly.pdbx_strand_id
1 'polypeptide(L)'
;MTESLNTSTIAVDAHVHLYADFDLCKLFTSAYVNLTGALDNACEAVLVVTESPTEDGFKRLRKAAQNPGSAVCSGEDEWFCTPTAEPDSLRLSSGAGKSLFVIAGSQLVVREGLEVHALATSATFSDGKPLMELIR
;
A
#
# COMPACT_ATOMS: atom_id res chain seq x y z
N MET A 1 13.94 -34.91 13.57
CA MET A 1 12.89 -34.04 13.02
C MET A 1 13.51 -32.67 12.73
N THR A 2 13.78 -32.39 11.51
CA THR A 2 14.11 -31.03 11.10
C THR A 2 12.79 -30.29 10.93
N GLU A 3 12.47 -29.35 11.82
CA GLU A 3 11.43 -28.39 11.59
C GLU A 3 11.82 -27.59 10.35
N SER A 4 11.10 -27.79 9.27
CA SER A 4 11.15 -26.92 8.12
C SER A 4 10.67 -25.55 8.58
N LEU A 5 11.58 -24.62 8.80
CA LEU A 5 11.24 -23.21 8.96
C LEU A 5 10.55 -22.77 7.67
N ASN A 6 9.25 -22.64 7.73
CA ASN A 6 8.44 -22.14 6.62
C ASN A 6 8.74 -20.64 6.50
N THR A 7 9.84 -20.32 5.82
CA THR A 7 10.22 -18.93 5.57
C THR A 7 9.31 -18.36 4.49
N SER A 8 8.30 -17.59 4.89
CA SER A 8 7.53 -16.79 3.96
C SER A 8 8.37 -15.59 3.49
N THR A 9 8.47 -15.42 2.19
CA THR A 9 9.13 -14.27 1.59
C THR A 9 8.11 -13.16 1.32
N ILE A 10 8.49 -11.93 1.59
CA ILE A 10 7.65 -10.74 1.35
C ILE A 10 8.36 -9.85 0.34
N ALA A 11 7.67 -9.51 -0.74
CA ALA A 11 8.14 -8.52 -1.70
C ALA A 11 7.44 -7.19 -1.43
N VAL A 12 8.20 -6.13 -1.22
CA VAL A 12 7.68 -4.82 -0.83
C VAL A 12 8.10 -3.75 -1.83
N ASP A 13 7.14 -2.98 -2.32
CA ASP A 13 7.41 -1.67 -2.90
C ASP A 13 7.04 -0.62 -1.84
N ALA A 14 8.06 0.07 -1.32
CA ALA A 14 7.91 1.01 -0.21
C ALA A 14 7.80 2.48 -0.66
N HIS A 15 7.53 2.74 -1.93
CA HIS A 15 7.36 4.09 -2.45
C HIS A 15 6.27 4.12 -3.53
N VAL A 16 5.02 4.09 -3.11
CA VAL A 16 3.86 4.02 -4.00
C VAL A 16 2.96 5.24 -3.82
N HIS A 17 2.53 5.83 -4.92
CA HIS A 17 1.51 6.87 -4.95
C HIS A 17 0.24 6.35 -5.61
N LEU A 18 -0.90 6.59 -4.99
CA LEU A 18 -2.23 6.26 -5.52
C LEU A 18 -2.95 7.54 -5.95
N TYR A 19 -2.56 8.09 -7.09
CA TYR A 19 -3.20 9.29 -7.62
C TYR A 19 -4.65 9.02 -8.06
N ALA A 20 -5.47 10.08 -7.98
CA ALA A 20 -6.92 9.96 -8.24
C ALA A 20 -7.27 9.58 -9.69
N ASP A 21 -6.40 9.88 -10.64
CA ASP A 21 -6.55 9.61 -12.07
C ASP A 21 -5.92 8.28 -12.53
N PHE A 22 -5.30 7.53 -11.61
CA PHE A 22 -4.73 6.23 -11.94
C PHE A 22 -5.80 5.16 -12.17
N ASP A 23 -5.57 4.32 -13.17
CA ASP A 23 -6.29 3.06 -13.32
C ASP A 23 -5.82 2.06 -12.26
N LEU A 24 -6.59 1.97 -11.18
CA LEU A 24 -6.24 1.12 -10.03
C LEU A 24 -6.19 -0.37 -10.39
N CYS A 25 -7.04 -0.84 -11.31
CA CYS A 25 -7.00 -2.23 -11.75
C CYS A 25 -5.66 -2.58 -12.41
N LYS A 26 -5.20 -1.73 -13.32
CA LYS A 26 -3.88 -1.88 -13.94
C LYS A 26 -2.76 -1.77 -12.93
N LEU A 27 -2.84 -0.81 -12.01
CA LEU A 27 -1.82 -0.59 -11.00
C LEU A 27 -1.66 -1.84 -10.12
N PHE A 28 -2.74 -2.35 -9.55
CA PHE A 28 -2.67 -3.51 -8.66
C PHE A 28 -2.27 -4.79 -9.37
N THR A 29 -2.78 -5.01 -10.57
CA THR A 29 -2.41 -6.18 -11.39
C THR A 29 -0.93 -6.14 -11.76
N SER A 30 -0.42 -5.00 -12.20
CA SER A 30 0.99 -4.83 -12.54
C SER A 30 1.89 -4.95 -11.32
N ALA A 31 1.51 -4.36 -10.18
CA ALA A 31 2.24 -4.46 -8.93
C ALA A 31 2.34 -5.93 -8.47
N TYR A 32 1.23 -6.65 -8.49
CA TYR A 32 1.22 -8.08 -8.14
C TYR A 32 2.18 -8.88 -9.02
N VAL A 33 2.08 -8.72 -10.34
CA VAL A 33 2.91 -9.45 -11.30
C VAL A 33 4.39 -9.11 -11.12
N ASN A 34 4.72 -7.84 -10.95
CA ASN A 34 6.11 -7.40 -10.80
C ASN A 34 6.74 -7.90 -9.48
N LEU A 35 6.01 -7.80 -8.37
CA LEU A 35 6.52 -8.19 -7.07
C LEU A 35 6.61 -9.72 -6.93
N THR A 36 5.60 -10.45 -7.34
CA THR A 36 5.60 -11.92 -7.23
C THR A 36 6.49 -12.57 -8.27
N GLY A 37 6.58 -12.01 -9.48
CA GLY A 37 7.45 -12.51 -10.54
C GLY A 37 8.93 -12.41 -10.22
N ALA A 38 9.34 -11.43 -9.42
CA ALA A 38 10.74 -11.27 -8.98
C ALA A 38 11.20 -12.38 -8.03
N LEU A 39 10.26 -13.09 -7.36
CA LEU A 39 10.54 -14.10 -6.33
C LEU A 39 9.84 -15.44 -6.62
N ASP A 40 9.74 -15.83 -7.87
CA ASP A 40 9.15 -17.11 -8.30
C ASP A 40 7.71 -17.35 -7.81
N ASN A 41 6.93 -16.29 -7.66
CA ASN A 41 5.52 -16.30 -7.23
C ASN A 41 5.26 -16.89 -5.83
N ALA A 42 6.30 -17.18 -5.04
CA ALA A 42 6.18 -17.76 -3.71
C ALA A 42 6.35 -16.71 -2.60
N CYS A 43 5.68 -15.55 -2.75
CA CYS A 43 5.79 -14.45 -1.77
C CYS A 43 4.47 -13.72 -1.59
N GLU A 44 4.37 -13.03 -0.45
CA GLU A 44 3.36 -12.00 -0.25
C GLU A 44 3.81 -10.68 -0.89
N ALA A 45 2.90 -10.00 -1.53
CA ALA A 45 3.15 -8.71 -2.15
C ALA A 45 2.61 -7.57 -1.26
N VAL A 46 3.42 -6.57 -1.02
CA VAL A 46 3.07 -5.42 -0.16
C VAL A 46 3.42 -4.11 -0.88
N LEU A 47 2.47 -3.19 -0.88
CA LEU A 47 2.65 -1.82 -1.31
C LEU A 47 2.61 -0.90 -0.08
N VAL A 48 3.63 -0.09 0.13
CA VAL A 48 3.59 0.99 1.12
C VAL A 48 3.32 2.29 0.39
N VAL A 49 2.16 2.87 0.68
CA VAL A 49 1.76 4.14 0.08
C VAL A 49 2.49 5.28 0.78
N THR A 50 3.12 6.15 0.00
CA THR A 50 3.86 7.31 0.52
C THR A 50 3.19 8.58 0.01
N GLU A 51 2.04 8.90 0.58
CA GLU A 51 1.20 10.00 0.10
C GLU A 51 1.70 11.36 0.58
N SER A 52 1.73 12.33 -0.34
CA SER A 52 1.90 13.74 0.01
C SER A 52 0.67 14.25 0.78
N PRO A 53 0.75 15.41 1.47
CA PRO A 53 -0.38 15.94 2.24
C PRO A 53 -1.66 16.21 1.43
N THR A 54 -1.55 16.31 0.10
CA THR A 54 -2.69 16.56 -0.79
C THR A 54 -3.30 15.30 -1.41
N GLU A 55 -2.69 14.14 -1.20
CA GLU A 55 -3.14 12.86 -1.72
C GLU A 55 -4.02 12.14 -0.68
N ASP A 56 -4.96 11.33 -1.16
CA ASP A 56 -5.93 10.63 -0.31
C ASP A 56 -6.21 9.18 -0.75
N GLY A 57 -5.32 8.58 -1.51
CA GLY A 57 -5.51 7.25 -2.09
C GLY A 57 -5.78 6.15 -1.05
N PHE A 58 -5.00 6.12 0.03
CA PHE A 58 -5.22 5.14 1.11
C PHE A 58 -6.57 5.37 1.81
N LYS A 59 -6.95 6.62 2.07
CA LYS A 59 -8.24 6.97 2.65
C LYS A 59 -9.40 6.52 1.77
N ARG A 60 -9.28 6.66 0.45
CA ARG A 60 -10.28 6.16 -0.51
C ARG A 60 -10.38 4.64 -0.48
N LEU A 61 -9.27 3.91 -0.42
CA LEU A 61 -9.27 2.45 -0.26
C LEU A 61 -9.87 2.02 1.07
N ARG A 62 -9.55 2.69 2.17
CA ARG A 62 -10.14 2.42 3.49
C ARG A 62 -11.66 2.61 3.48
N LYS A 63 -12.15 3.63 2.80
CA LYS A 63 -13.58 3.84 2.61
C LYS A 63 -14.22 2.71 1.79
N ALA A 64 -13.56 2.27 0.72
CA ALA A 64 -14.01 1.13 -0.08
C ALA A 64 -14.05 -0.18 0.71
N ALA A 65 -13.13 -0.38 1.65
CA ALA A 65 -13.09 -1.54 2.53
C ALA A 65 -14.29 -1.63 3.49
N GLN A 66 -15.04 -0.56 3.69
CA GLN A 66 -16.30 -0.58 4.44
C GLN A 66 -17.42 -1.29 3.67
N ASN A 67 -17.26 -1.45 2.36
CA ASN A 67 -18.16 -2.20 1.50
C ASN A 67 -17.39 -3.23 0.66
N PRO A 68 -16.88 -4.30 1.29
CA PRO A 68 -15.92 -5.21 0.66
C PRO A 68 -16.49 -6.04 -0.50
N GLY A 69 -17.80 -6.09 -0.65
CA GLY A 69 -18.48 -6.72 -1.78
C GLY A 69 -18.47 -5.89 -3.07
N SER A 70 -18.05 -4.62 -2.99
CA SER A 70 -17.96 -3.73 -4.15
C SER A 70 -16.52 -3.63 -4.63
N ALA A 71 -16.31 -3.76 -5.96
CA ALA A 71 -15.00 -3.60 -6.57
C ALA A 71 -14.47 -2.15 -6.40
N VAL A 72 -13.19 -2.00 -6.13
CA VAL A 72 -12.52 -0.69 -6.05
C VAL A 72 -12.20 -0.11 -7.42
N CYS A 73 -12.25 -0.96 -8.43
CA CYS A 73 -12.05 -0.61 -9.82
C CYS A 73 -12.77 -1.61 -10.73
N SER A 74 -13.07 -1.23 -11.95
CA SER A 74 -13.65 -2.08 -12.99
C SER A 74 -12.69 -2.23 -14.16
N GLY A 75 -12.57 -3.45 -14.69
CA GLY A 75 -11.66 -3.78 -15.78
C GLY A 75 -11.60 -5.28 -16.00
N GLU A 76 -10.55 -5.75 -16.65
CA GLU A 76 -10.35 -7.20 -16.92
C GLU A 76 -10.18 -8.00 -15.62
N ASP A 77 -9.59 -7.38 -14.60
CA ASP A 77 -9.33 -8.00 -13.30
C ASP A 77 -9.84 -7.07 -12.22
N GLU A 78 -11.02 -7.36 -11.69
CA GLU A 78 -11.63 -6.56 -10.63
C GLU A 78 -10.92 -6.82 -9.29
N TRP A 79 -10.67 -5.75 -8.55
CA TRP A 79 -10.05 -5.80 -7.24
C TRP A 79 -11.03 -5.37 -6.15
N PHE A 80 -10.94 -6.04 -5.01
CA PHE A 80 -11.77 -5.81 -3.83
C PHE A 80 -10.87 -5.48 -2.65
N CYS A 81 -11.33 -4.59 -1.78
CA CYS A 81 -10.58 -4.15 -0.62
C CYS A 81 -11.27 -4.60 0.66
N THR A 82 -10.50 -5.18 1.58
CA THR A 82 -10.97 -5.59 2.90
C THR A 82 -10.05 -5.03 3.98
N PRO A 83 -10.57 -4.74 5.19
CA PRO A 83 -9.74 -4.35 6.31
C PRO A 83 -8.90 -5.53 6.80
N THR A 84 -7.81 -5.23 7.50
CA THR A 84 -7.01 -6.20 8.24
C THR A 84 -7.16 -5.98 9.74
N ALA A 85 -6.49 -6.80 10.56
CA ALA A 85 -6.43 -6.58 12.00
C ALA A 85 -5.68 -5.29 12.38
N GLU A 86 -4.80 -4.81 11.49
CA GLU A 86 -4.03 -3.59 11.68
C GLU A 86 -4.73 -2.40 11.00
N PRO A 87 -4.99 -1.28 11.72
CA PRO A 87 -5.78 -0.17 11.18
C PRO A 87 -5.11 0.57 10.02
N ASP A 88 -3.78 0.49 9.90
CA ASP A 88 -3.01 1.14 8.85
C ASP A 88 -2.65 0.19 7.70
N SER A 89 -3.34 -0.93 7.59
CA SER A 89 -3.21 -1.86 6.47
C SER A 89 -4.55 -2.30 5.91
N LEU A 90 -4.55 -2.62 4.63
CA LEU A 90 -5.70 -3.12 3.88
C LEU A 90 -5.25 -4.32 3.05
N ARG A 91 -6.16 -5.24 2.80
CA ARG A 91 -5.94 -6.33 1.87
C ARG A 91 -6.71 -6.07 0.58
N LEU A 92 -6.01 -6.22 -0.54
CA LEU A 92 -6.60 -6.23 -1.87
C LEU A 92 -6.58 -7.65 -2.42
N SER A 93 -7.67 -8.07 -3.00
CA SER A 93 -7.80 -9.37 -3.67
C SER A 93 -8.56 -9.25 -4.97
N SER A 94 -8.16 -10.02 -5.97
CA SER A 94 -8.85 -10.06 -7.25
C SER A 94 -9.67 -11.34 -7.41
N GLY A 95 -10.67 -11.28 -8.29
CA GLY A 95 -11.45 -12.46 -8.66
C GLY A 95 -10.61 -13.57 -9.30
N ALA A 96 -9.43 -13.25 -9.83
CA ALA A 96 -8.47 -14.19 -10.41
C ALA A 96 -7.53 -14.84 -9.38
N GLY A 97 -7.75 -14.64 -8.09
CA GLY A 97 -6.96 -15.24 -7.02
C GLY A 97 -5.66 -14.52 -6.66
N LYS A 98 -5.44 -13.30 -7.18
CA LYS A 98 -4.32 -12.45 -6.80
C LYS A 98 -4.63 -11.73 -5.49
N SER A 99 -3.60 -11.50 -4.69
CA SER A 99 -3.73 -10.80 -3.40
C SER A 99 -2.50 -9.95 -3.12
N LEU A 100 -2.72 -8.77 -2.56
CA LEU A 100 -1.64 -7.92 -2.05
C LEU A 100 -2.12 -7.10 -0.84
N PHE A 101 -1.17 -6.65 -0.03
CA PHE A 101 -1.44 -5.74 1.07
C PHE A 101 -1.05 -4.32 0.70
N VAL A 102 -1.81 -3.37 1.21
CA VAL A 102 -1.49 -1.94 1.12
C VAL A 102 -1.33 -1.40 2.53
N ILE A 103 -0.21 -0.77 2.80
CA ILE A 103 0.13 -0.17 4.09
C ILE A 103 0.14 1.35 3.93
N ALA A 104 -0.48 2.05 4.87
CA ALA A 104 -0.49 3.51 4.89
C ALA A 104 0.89 4.08 5.16
N GLY A 105 1.18 5.22 4.56
CA GLY A 105 2.37 6.00 4.81
C GLY A 105 2.23 7.40 4.22
N SER A 106 3.20 8.26 4.51
CA SER A 106 3.22 9.65 4.08
C SER A 106 4.59 10.05 3.57
N GLN A 107 4.58 10.94 2.60
CA GLN A 107 5.76 11.62 2.08
C GLN A 107 5.61 13.10 2.37
N LEU A 108 6.62 13.70 2.97
CA LEU A 108 6.61 15.12 3.29
C LEU A 108 7.98 15.74 3.04
N VAL A 109 7.98 17.05 2.76
CA VAL A 109 9.19 17.83 2.60
C VAL A 109 9.37 18.68 3.85
N VAL A 110 10.45 18.45 4.57
CA VAL A 110 10.77 19.22 5.78
C VAL A 110 11.39 20.58 5.44
N ARG A 111 11.46 21.46 6.44
CA ARG A 111 12.01 22.81 6.26
C ARG A 111 13.42 22.82 5.69
N GLU A 112 14.22 21.81 6.01
CA GLU A 112 15.58 21.62 5.51
C GLU A 112 15.66 21.20 4.04
N GLY A 113 14.51 21.02 3.37
CA GLY A 113 14.43 20.62 1.95
C GLY A 113 14.65 19.13 1.71
N LEU A 114 14.57 18.31 2.73
CA LEU A 114 14.66 16.85 2.62
C LEU A 114 13.27 16.23 2.49
N GLU A 115 13.19 15.17 1.69
CA GLU A 115 12.02 14.32 1.63
C GLU A 115 12.08 13.27 2.73
N VAL A 116 11.02 13.12 3.49
CA VAL A 116 10.89 12.16 4.58
C VAL A 116 9.67 11.28 4.34
N HIS A 117 9.86 9.97 4.50
CA HIS A 117 8.77 9.00 4.46
C HIS A 117 8.44 8.49 5.85
N ALA A 118 7.19 8.67 6.26
CA ALA A 118 6.64 8.05 7.46
C ALA A 118 5.87 6.80 7.03
N LEU A 119 6.39 5.64 7.36
CA LEU A 119 5.85 4.36 6.90
C LEU A 119 4.97 3.71 7.98
N ALA A 120 3.99 2.93 7.54
CA ALA A 120 3.06 2.18 8.40
C ALA A 120 2.28 3.07 9.37
N THR A 121 1.85 4.23 8.89
CA THR A 121 1.06 5.18 9.68
C THR A 121 0.05 5.91 8.81
N SER A 122 -1.14 6.16 9.35
CA SER A 122 -2.14 7.06 8.77
C SER A 122 -2.19 8.43 9.48
N ALA A 123 -1.21 8.72 10.33
CA ALA A 123 -1.08 10.03 10.97
C ALA A 123 -0.87 11.13 9.93
N THR A 124 -1.44 12.30 10.19
CA THR A 124 -1.33 13.45 9.32
C THR A 124 -0.09 14.26 9.65
N PHE A 125 0.70 14.54 8.63
CA PHE A 125 1.90 15.38 8.74
C PHE A 125 1.76 16.59 7.81
N SER A 126 2.46 17.68 8.13
CA SER A 126 2.49 18.90 7.32
C SER A 126 3.89 19.10 6.76
N ASP A 127 3.95 19.58 5.50
CA ASP A 127 5.20 20.05 4.92
C ASP A 127 5.76 21.28 5.66
N GLY A 128 7.05 21.53 5.54
CA GLY A 128 7.71 22.74 5.99
C GLY A 128 8.06 22.77 7.49
N LYS A 129 7.76 21.73 8.25
CA LYS A 129 8.23 21.60 9.64
C LYS A 129 9.70 21.19 9.71
N PRO A 130 10.44 21.60 10.76
CA PRO A 130 11.80 21.10 10.99
C PRO A 130 11.80 19.57 11.17
N LEU A 131 12.81 18.90 10.62
CA LEU A 131 12.96 17.45 10.77
C LEU A 131 12.93 17.00 12.23
N MET A 132 13.56 17.75 13.12
CA MET A 132 13.61 17.42 14.56
C MET A 132 12.26 17.44 15.26
N GLU A 133 11.24 18.11 14.72
CA GLU A 133 9.88 18.05 15.26
C GLU A 133 9.16 16.76 14.88
N LEU A 134 9.54 16.12 13.77
CA LEU A 134 8.89 14.91 13.26
C LEU A 134 9.39 13.63 13.96
N ILE A 135 10.62 13.64 14.46
CA ILE A 135 11.28 12.46 15.05
C ILE A 135 11.27 12.44 16.59
N ARG A 136 10.48 13.31 17.22
CA ARG A 136 10.30 13.36 18.68
C ARG A 136 9.18 12.47 19.18
#